data_b702389729545cd981bf83470928797a
#
_entry.id   b702389729545cd981bf83470928797a
#
_cell.length_a   1.000
_cell.length_b   1.000
_cell.length_c   1.000
_cell.angle_alpha   90.00
_cell.angle_beta   90.00
_cell.angle_gamma   90.00
#
_symmetry.space_group_name_H-M   'P 1'
#
loop_
_entity.id
_entity.type
_entity.pdbx_description
1 polymer ?
#
loop_
_entity_poly.entity_id
_entity_poly.type
_entity_poly.pdbx_seq_one_letter_code
_entity_poly.pdbx_strand_id
1 'polypeptide(L)'
;MANTQSALKNIRKNRTNYLRNRSISSRLKTLDKVFLSYVESKDKEAASQAAKSLISALDKASKSKLVHCNKVARKKSRCAALLASL
;
A
#
# COMPACT_ATOMS: atom_id res chain seq x y z
N MET A 1 -1.59 31.91 21.94
CA MET A 1 -1.65 32.24 20.52
C MET A 1 -1.39 31.02 19.68
N ALA A 2 -2.13 30.85 18.60
CA ALA A 2 -1.99 29.69 17.72
C ALA A 2 -0.64 29.61 17.01
N ASN A 3 0.12 30.69 17.00
CA ASN A 3 1.42 30.78 16.32
C ASN A 3 2.60 30.43 17.22
N THR A 4 2.37 29.58 18.18
CA THR A 4 3.43 29.10 19.06
C THR A 4 4.34 28.13 18.31
N GLN A 5 5.53 27.92 18.82
CA GLN A 5 6.46 26.92 18.28
C GLN A 5 5.84 25.53 18.18
N SER A 6 4.94 25.21 19.11
CA SER A 6 4.22 23.95 19.14
C SER A 6 3.29 23.80 17.91
N ALA A 7 2.57 24.86 17.51
CA ALA A 7 1.72 24.86 16.32
C ALA A 7 2.55 24.72 15.04
N LEU A 8 3.67 25.41 14.93
CA LEU A 8 4.58 25.31 13.79
C LEU A 8 5.19 23.91 13.69
N LYS A 9 5.54 23.31 14.81
CA LYS A 9 6.05 21.95 14.87
C LYS A 9 5.01 20.95 14.37
N ASN A 10 3.74 21.12 14.74
CA ASN A 10 2.65 20.27 14.29
C ASN A 10 2.42 20.40 12.78
N ILE A 11 2.51 21.59 12.22
CA ILE A 11 2.40 21.83 10.78
C ILE A 11 3.50 21.07 10.03
N ARG A 12 4.74 21.17 10.49
CA ARG A 12 5.87 20.44 9.88
C ARG A 12 5.69 18.94 9.95
N LYS A 13 5.26 18.44 11.10
CA LYS A 13 5.00 17.01 11.31
C LYS A 13 3.90 16.52 10.38
N ASN A 14 2.80 17.26 10.27
CA ASN A 14 1.69 16.91 9.40
C ASN A 14 2.11 16.88 7.93
N ARG A 15 2.92 17.84 7.49
CA ARG A 15 3.44 17.89 6.13
C ARG A 15 4.34 16.69 5.83
N THR A 16 5.24 16.35 6.73
CA THR A 16 6.12 15.19 6.61
C THR A 16 5.31 13.90 6.51
N ASN A 17 4.29 13.74 7.36
CA ASN A 17 3.40 12.59 7.34
C ASN A 17 2.60 12.51 6.05
N TYR A 18 2.12 13.64 5.55
CA TYR A 18 1.36 13.71 4.30
C TYR A 18 2.21 13.23 3.12
N LEU A 19 3.45 13.72 3.00
CA LEU A 19 4.36 13.34 1.92
C LEU A 19 4.71 11.85 2.00
N ARG A 20 4.97 11.36 3.19
CA ARG A 20 5.23 9.94 3.43
C ARG A 20 4.03 9.07 3.05
N ASN A 21 2.84 9.45 3.48
CA ASN A 21 1.61 8.71 3.20
C ASN A 21 1.30 8.70 1.71
N ARG A 22 1.51 9.82 1.03
CA ARG A 22 1.34 9.93 -0.41
C ARG A 22 2.30 9.00 -1.17
N SER A 23 3.55 8.95 -0.74
CA SER A 23 4.56 8.06 -1.32
C SER A 23 4.18 6.59 -1.17
N ILE A 24 3.73 6.20 0.03
CA ILE A 24 3.28 4.83 0.31
C ILE A 24 2.06 4.48 -0.54
N SER A 25 1.07 5.37 -0.63
CA SER A 25 -0.14 5.15 -1.43
C SER A 25 0.20 4.99 -2.91
N SER A 26 1.10 5.81 -3.45
CA SER A 26 1.56 5.70 -4.83
C SER A 26 2.25 4.37 -5.09
N ARG A 27 3.08 3.93 -4.15
CA ARG A 27 3.76 2.64 -4.25
C ARG A 27 2.78 1.47 -4.25
N LEU A 28 1.75 1.53 -3.40
CA LEU A 28 0.72 0.50 -3.36
C LEU A 28 -0.03 0.40 -4.68
N LYS A 29 -0.38 1.52 -5.28
CA LYS A 29 -1.03 1.56 -6.59
C LYS A 29 -0.15 0.97 -7.68
N THR A 30 1.13 1.30 -7.67
CA THR A 30 2.10 0.78 -8.64
C THR A 30 2.26 -0.73 -8.50
N LEU A 31 2.39 -1.24 -7.28
CA LEU A 31 2.52 -2.67 -7.02
C LEU A 31 1.26 -3.44 -7.45
N ASP A 32 0.09 -2.89 -7.18
CA ASP A 32 -1.18 -3.47 -7.61
C ASP A 32 -1.27 -3.57 -9.13
N LYS A 33 -0.89 -2.50 -9.81
CA LYS A 33 -0.88 -2.43 -11.27
C LYS A 33 0.07 -3.45 -11.90
N VAL A 34 1.26 -3.59 -11.33
CA VAL A 34 2.26 -4.58 -11.78
C VAL A 34 1.73 -5.99 -11.58
N PHE A 35 1.12 -6.27 -10.43
CA PHE A 35 0.53 -7.56 -10.14
C PHE A 35 -0.57 -7.92 -11.16
N LEU A 36 -1.49 -6.99 -11.41
CA LEU A 36 -2.57 -7.22 -12.39
C LEU A 36 -2.05 -7.42 -13.81
N SER A 37 -0.98 -6.71 -14.17
CA SER A 37 -0.31 -6.88 -15.46
C SER A 37 0.19 -8.32 -15.65
N TYR A 38 0.82 -8.90 -14.63
CA TYR A 38 1.28 -10.28 -14.68
C TYR A 38 0.13 -11.28 -14.68
N VAL A 39 -0.96 -10.97 -14.00
CA VAL A 39 -2.17 -11.82 -14.05
C VAL A 39 -2.76 -11.84 -15.47
N GLU A 40 -2.81 -10.70 -16.13
CA GLU A 40 -3.30 -10.60 -17.50
C GLU A 40 -2.41 -11.36 -18.48
N SER A 41 -1.10 -11.31 -18.30
CA SER A 41 -0.15 -12.07 -19.13
C SER A 41 -0.07 -13.55 -18.76
N LYS A 42 -0.80 -13.99 -17.75
CA LYS A 42 -0.85 -15.37 -17.25
C LYS A 42 0.51 -15.90 -16.81
N ASP A 43 1.37 -15.01 -16.34
CA ASP A 43 2.67 -15.38 -15.77
C ASP A 43 2.50 -15.63 -14.28
N LYS A 44 2.21 -16.85 -13.91
CA LYS A 44 1.95 -17.25 -12.52
C LYS A 44 3.14 -16.97 -11.60
N GLU A 45 4.35 -17.26 -12.06
CA GLU A 45 5.55 -17.07 -11.24
C GLU A 45 5.81 -15.60 -10.93
N ALA A 46 5.79 -14.75 -11.96
CA ALA A 46 5.96 -13.31 -11.79
C ALA A 46 4.81 -12.70 -10.98
N ALA A 47 3.57 -13.15 -11.23
CA ALA A 47 2.40 -12.71 -10.46
C ALA A 47 2.52 -13.09 -8.98
N SER A 48 3.02 -14.27 -8.68
CA SER A 48 3.23 -14.73 -7.30
C SER A 48 4.24 -13.84 -6.57
N GLN A 49 5.35 -13.50 -7.21
CA GLN A 49 6.36 -12.61 -6.63
C GLN A 49 5.81 -11.20 -6.44
N ALA A 50 5.09 -10.69 -7.43
CA ALA A 50 4.45 -9.37 -7.34
C ALA A 50 3.41 -9.33 -6.21
N ALA A 51 2.64 -10.41 -6.02
CA ALA A 51 1.68 -10.52 -4.94
C ALA A 51 2.36 -10.49 -3.57
N LYS A 52 3.48 -11.17 -3.41
CA LYS A 52 4.25 -11.14 -2.16
C LYS A 52 4.70 -9.72 -1.82
N SER A 53 5.22 -8.99 -2.80
CA SER A 53 5.65 -7.60 -2.61
C SER A 53 4.47 -6.70 -2.25
N LEU A 54 3.35 -6.86 -2.93
CA LEU A 54 2.14 -6.09 -2.67
C LEU A 54 1.59 -6.35 -1.27
N ILE A 55 1.49 -7.60 -0.87
CA ILE A 55 0.99 -8.00 0.45
C ILE A 55 1.90 -7.46 1.55
N SER A 56 3.21 -7.57 1.38
CA SER A 56 4.19 -7.04 2.33
C SER A 56 4.02 -5.53 2.51
N ALA A 57 3.86 -4.78 1.41
CA ALA A 57 3.65 -3.34 1.47
C ALA A 57 2.31 -2.98 2.12
N LEU A 58 1.25 -3.76 1.85
CA LEU A 58 -0.06 -3.57 2.49
C LEU A 58 0.00 -3.81 3.99
N ASP A 59 0.69 -4.84 4.44
CA ASP A 59 0.85 -5.13 5.87
C ASP A 59 1.60 -4.00 6.58
N LYS A 60 2.64 -3.47 5.97
CA LYS A 60 3.37 -2.31 6.52
C LYS A 60 2.48 -1.07 6.60
N ALA A 61 1.68 -0.82 5.58
CA ALA A 61 0.74 0.31 5.56
C ALA A 61 -0.34 0.14 6.62
N SER A 62 -0.79 -1.07 6.87
CA SER A 62 -1.76 -1.37 7.93
C SER A 62 -1.18 -1.11 9.31
N LYS A 63 0.08 -1.48 9.54
CA LYS A 63 0.77 -1.21 10.81
C LYS A 63 0.88 0.28 11.11
N SER A 64 1.09 1.10 10.09
CA SER A 64 1.14 2.55 10.23
C SER A 64 -0.24 3.21 10.21
N LYS A 65 -1.31 2.42 10.19
CA LYS A 65 -2.71 2.87 10.16
C LYS A 65 -3.08 3.69 8.92
N LEU A 66 -2.28 3.60 7.86
CA LEU A 66 -2.59 4.25 6.60
C LEU A 66 -3.71 3.53 5.85
N VAL A 67 -3.71 2.21 5.93
CA VAL A 67 -4.73 1.35 5.33
C VAL A 67 -5.37 0.52 6.42
N HIS A 68 -6.71 0.44 6.42
CA HIS A 68 -7.42 -0.37 7.39
C HIS A 68 -7.16 -1.87 7.18
N CYS A 69 -7.07 -2.63 8.28
CA CYS A 69 -6.79 -4.07 8.23
C CYS A 69 -7.81 -4.86 7.40
N ASN A 70 -9.07 -4.44 7.38
CA ASN A 70 -10.11 -5.08 6.58
C ASN A 70 -9.85 -4.92 5.09
N LYS A 71 -9.36 -3.76 4.67
CA LYS A 71 -8.99 -3.50 3.27
C LYS A 71 -7.82 -4.39 2.85
N VAL A 72 -6.84 -4.57 3.74
CA VAL A 72 -5.70 -5.45 3.50
C VAL A 72 -6.17 -6.90 3.35
N ALA A 73 -7.06 -7.35 4.23
CA ALA A 73 -7.62 -8.70 4.17
C ALA A 73 -8.35 -8.96 2.85
N ARG A 74 -9.15 -8.00 2.38
CA ARG A 74 -9.86 -8.10 1.09
C ARG A 74 -8.87 -8.19 -0.08
N LYS A 75 -7.81 -7.37 -0.07
CA LYS A 75 -6.78 -7.40 -1.10
C LYS A 75 -6.04 -8.74 -1.12
N LYS A 76 -5.70 -9.27 0.04
CA LYS A 76 -5.05 -10.57 0.15
C LYS A 76 -5.93 -11.68 -0.43
N SER A 77 -7.21 -11.68 -0.11
CA SER A 77 -8.18 -12.65 -0.65
C SER A 77 -8.28 -12.56 -2.16
N ARG A 78 -8.34 -11.35 -2.69
CA ARG A 78 -8.41 -11.13 -4.13
C ARG A 78 -7.14 -11.59 -4.84
N CYS A 79 -5.98 -11.29 -4.28
CA CYS A 79 -4.70 -11.75 -4.83
C CYS A 79 -4.63 -13.28 -4.86
N ALA A 80 -5.05 -13.94 -3.79
CA ALA A 80 -5.07 -15.39 -3.72
C ALA A 80 -6.02 -15.99 -4.77
N ALA A 81 -7.20 -15.41 -4.94
CA ALA A 81 -8.18 -15.86 -5.93
C ALA A 81 -7.63 -15.72 -7.37
N LEU A 82 -7.00 -14.60 -7.68
CA LEU A 82 -6.41 -14.36 -8.99
C LEU A 82 -5.24 -15.31 -9.27
N LEU A 83 -4.40 -15.57 -8.28
CA LEU A 83 -3.31 -16.54 -8.42
C LEU A 83 -3.82 -17.95 -8.62
N ALA A 84 -4.90 -18.32 -7.93
CA ALA A 84 -5.51 -19.64 -8.07
C ALA A 84 -6.13 -19.84 -9.48
N SER A 85 -6.55 -18.77 -10.12
CA SER A 85 -7.11 -18.83 -11.47
C SER A 85 -6.06 -19.00 -12.56
N LEU A 86 -4.78 -18.79 -12.23
CA LEU A 86 -3.67 -19.02 -13.15
C LEU A 86 -3.18 -20.48 -13.07
#